data_661eee29571fc1683d1e4cc7793c0dbe
#
_entry.id   661eee29571fc1683d1e4cc7793c0dbe
#
_cell.length_a   1.000
_cell.length_b   1.000
_cell.length_c   1.000
_cell.angle_alpha   90.00
_cell.angle_beta   90.00
_cell.angle_gamma   90.00
#
_symmetry.space_group_name_H-M   'P 1'
#
loop_
_entity.id
_entity.type
_entity.pdbx_description
1 polymer ?
#
loop_
_entity_poly.entity_id
_entity_poly.type
_entity_poly.pdbx_seq_one_letter_code
_entity_poly.pdbx_strand_id
1 'polypeptide(L)'
;MNRILIIDDDEELCELVSEYLTVEGFVPVSVHDGEIGLQKALSETFDLVTLDVMLPKKNGFDVLRELRKTSKIPVLMLTARGDDMERIVGLEIGADDYLAKPFNPRELVARIRAILRRVQIEEEHEFSTGEKISERASEKISVDDLEISASARSARRDGADLNLTSVEFELLLALVKEAGKIIKKEDLSLTVLERDLSPYDRSLDMHISNLRKKLGKRAGEDDERIKTIRSVGYIYTVL
;
A
#
# COMPACT_ATOMS: atom_id res chain seq x y z
N MET A 1 8.69 -2.00 -18.41
CA MET A 1 7.37 -1.31 -18.50
C MET A 1 6.43 -1.98 -17.51
N ASN A 2 5.79 -1.20 -16.65
CA ASN A 2 4.94 -1.76 -15.60
C ASN A 2 3.59 -2.22 -16.16
N ARG A 3 3.21 -3.44 -15.81
CA ARG A 3 1.93 -4.05 -16.19
C ARG A 3 0.86 -3.72 -15.15
N ILE A 4 -0.24 -3.12 -15.59
CA ILE A 4 -1.36 -2.72 -14.73
C ILE A 4 -2.58 -3.57 -15.08
N LEU A 5 -3.10 -4.32 -14.11
CA LEU A 5 -4.38 -5.02 -14.28
C LEU A 5 -5.53 -4.08 -13.88
N ILE A 6 -6.47 -3.88 -14.78
CA ILE A 6 -7.68 -3.09 -14.56
C ILE A 6 -8.83 -4.07 -14.39
N ILE A 7 -9.50 -4.08 -13.25
CA ILE A 7 -10.66 -4.92 -12.97
C ILE A 7 -11.86 -3.98 -12.73
N ASP A 8 -12.69 -3.80 -13.74
CA ASP A 8 -13.82 -2.86 -13.74
C ASP A 8 -14.85 -3.32 -14.78
N ASP A 9 -16.13 -3.33 -14.45
CA ASP A 9 -17.20 -3.78 -15.34
C ASP A 9 -17.63 -2.71 -16.36
N ASP A 10 -17.21 -1.47 -16.17
CA ASP A 10 -17.39 -0.39 -17.14
C ASP A 10 -16.35 -0.49 -18.26
N GLU A 11 -16.74 -1.14 -19.36
CA GLU A 11 -15.86 -1.36 -20.53
C GLU A 11 -15.39 -0.04 -21.16
N GLU A 12 -16.27 0.98 -21.25
CA GLU A 12 -15.92 2.28 -21.83
C GLU A 12 -14.87 3.00 -20.97
N LEU A 13 -15.02 2.96 -19.65
CA LEU A 13 -14.03 3.48 -18.72
C LEU A 13 -12.70 2.73 -18.85
N CYS A 14 -12.75 1.39 -18.96
CA CYS A 14 -11.56 0.56 -19.15
C CYS A 14 -10.79 0.92 -20.43
N GLU A 15 -11.48 1.15 -21.53
CA GLU A 15 -10.87 1.58 -22.80
C GLU A 15 -10.18 2.93 -22.63
N LEU A 16 -10.87 3.95 -22.13
CA LEU A 16 -10.31 5.28 -21.89
C LEU A 16 -9.08 5.26 -20.94
N VAL A 17 -9.20 4.52 -19.85
CA VAL A 17 -8.10 4.36 -18.88
C VAL A 17 -6.91 3.63 -19.51
N SER A 18 -7.16 2.58 -20.30
CA SER A 18 -6.11 1.82 -20.98
C SER A 18 -5.35 2.67 -22.01
N GLU A 19 -6.06 3.46 -22.82
CA GLU A 19 -5.43 4.38 -23.75
C GLU A 19 -4.54 5.38 -23.02
N TYR A 20 -5.06 5.99 -21.94
CA TYR A 20 -4.33 6.98 -21.17
C TYR A 20 -3.08 6.38 -20.49
N LEU A 21 -3.22 5.20 -19.87
CA LEU A 21 -2.11 4.49 -19.23
C LEU A 21 -1.03 4.10 -20.26
N THR A 22 -1.43 3.72 -21.47
CA THR A 22 -0.50 3.38 -22.56
C THR A 22 0.33 4.61 -22.96
N VAL A 23 -0.28 5.78 -23.12
CA VAL A 23 0.41 7.03 -23.39
C VAL A 23 1.40 7.39 -22.28
N GLU A 24 1.05 7.07 -21.02
CA GLU A 24 1.89 7.31 -19.84
C GLU A 24 2.99 6.24 -19.63
N GLY A 25 3.11 5.28 -20.56
CA GLY A 25 4.19 4.27 -20.59
C GLY A 25 3.93 3.00 -19.79
N PHE A 26 2.67 2.72 -19.43
CA PHE A 26 2.25 1.47 -18.79
C PHE A 26 1.76 0.44 -19.79
N VAL A 27 1.62 -0.80 -19.35
CA VAL A 27 1.03 -1.91 -20.13
C VAL A 27 -0.27 -2.33 -19.44
N PRO A 28 -1.40 -1.73 -19.78
CA PRO A 28 -2.69 -2.06 -19.17
C PRO A 28 -3.23 -3.39 -19.72
N VAL A 29 -3.95 -4.11 -18.86
CA VAL A 29 -4.74 -5.31 -19.19
C VAL A 29 -6.06 -5.20 -18.47
N SER A 30 -7.18 -5.19 -19.19
CA SER A 30 -8.52 -5.03 -18.61
C SER A 30 -9.25 -6.36 -18.51
N VAL A 31 -10.07 -6.50 -17.47
CA VAL A 31 -11.04 -7.57 -17.26
C VAL A 31 -12.28 -7.01 -16.57
N HIS A 32 -13.45 -7.59 -16.85
CA HIS A 32 -14.74 -6.97 -16.56
C HIS A 32 -15.59 -7.75 -15.53
N ASP A 33 -14.97 -8.68 -14.81
CA ASP A 33 -15.59 -9.35 -13.65
C ASP A 33 -14.57 -9.73 -12.58
N GLY A 34 -15.03 -9.80 -11.34
CA GLY A 34 -14.16 -10.03 -10.19
C GLY A 34 -13.56 -11.43 -10.13
N GLU A 35 -14.21 -12.46 -10.69
CA GLU A 35 -13.71 -13.83 -10.65
C GLU A 35 -12.55 -14.01 -11.64
N ILE A 36 -12.73 -13.54 -12.88
CA ILE A 36 -11.67 -13.55 -13.89
C ILE A 36 -10.52 -12.65 -13.44
N GLY A 37 -10.83 -11.47 -12.86
CA GLY A 37 -9.84 -10.54 -12.31
C GLY A 37 -8.96 -11.18 -11.26
N LEU A 38 -9.54 -11.85 -10.29
CA LEU A 38 -8.81 -12.58 -9.25
C LEU A 38 -7.94 -13.68 -9.86
N GLN A 39 -8.50 -14.50 -10.72
CA GLN A 39 -7.77 -15.59 -11.39
C GLN A 39 -6.55 -15.04 -12.14
N LYS A 40 -6.74 -13.97 -12.90
CA LYS A 40 -5.67 -13.35 -13.69
C LYS A 40 -4.59 -12.71 -12.80
N ALA A 41 -4.99 -12.02 -11.73
CA ALA A 41 -4.06 -11.44 -10.77
C ALA A 41 -3.19 -12.47 -10.04
N LEU A 42 -3.69 -13.71 -9.88
CA LEU A 42 -2.97 -14.82 -9.23
C LEU A 42 -2.13 -15.65 -10.21
N SER A 43 -2.49 -15.68 -11.50
CA SER A 43 -1.84 -16.53 -12.51
C SER A 43 -0.81 -15.82 -13.38
N GLU A 44 -0.86 -14.49 -13.44
CA GLU A 44 0.05 -13.67 -14.23
C GLU A 44 0.76 -12.64 -13.34
N THR A 45 1.87 -12.10 -13.86
CA THR A 45 2.65 -11.05 -13.15
C THR A 45 2.11 -9.68 -13.54
N PHE A 46 1.71 -8.91 -12.54
CA PHE A 46 1.34 -7.50 -12.63
C PHE A 46 2.07 -6.72 -11.56
N ASP A 47 2.34 -5.46 -11.83
CA ASP A 47 3.00 -4.56 -10.88
C ASP A 47 1.99 -3.83 -9.98
N LEU A 48 0.74 -3.70 -10.45
CA LEU A 48 -0.37 -3.09 -9.70
C LEU A 48 -1.72 -3.55 -10.26
N VAL A 49 -2.71 -3.62 -9.39
CA VAL A 49 -4.12 -3.84 -9.74
C VAL A 49 -4.92 -2.59 -9.43
N THR A 50 -5.70 -2.08 -10.39
CA THR A 50 -6.82 -1.19 -10.10
C THR A 50 -8.08 -2.04 -10.00
N LEU A 51 -8.88 -1.84 -8.95
CA LEU A 51 -9.98 -2.75 -8.61
C LEU A 51 -11.24 -1.98 -8.26
N ASP A 52 -12.26 -2.12 -9.08
CA ASP A 52 -13.57 -1.58 -8.72
C ASP A 52 -14.21 -2.38 -7.58
N VAL A 53 -14.98 -1.70 -6.76
CA VAL A 53 -15.77 -2.32 -5.68
C VAL A 53 -16.96 -3.07 -6.26
N MET A 54 -17.68 -2.45 -7.19
CA MET A 54 -18.95 -2.96 -7.72
C MET A 54 -18.73 -3.80 -8.97
N LEU A 55 -18.37 -5.05 -8.78
CA LEU A 55 -18.09 -5.99 -9.88
C LEU A 55 -19.13 -7.11 -9.93
N PRO A 56 -19.48 -7.62 -11.14
CA PRO A 56 -20.28 -8.81 -11.28
C PRO A 56 -19.53 -10.07 -10.79
N LYS A 57 -20.29 -11.10 -10.44
CA LYS A 57 -19.88 -12.41 -9.91
C LYS A 57 -19.18 -12.35 -8.56
N LYS A 58 -18.11 -11.59 -8.41
CA LYS A 58 -17.37 -11.41 -7.15
C LYS A 58 -17.06 -9.93 -6.95
N ASN A 59 -17.55 -9.34 -5.85
CA ASN A 59 -17.29 -7.92 -5.57
C ASN A 59 -15.82 -7.66 -5.27
N GLY A 60 -15.37 -6.39 -5.44
CA GLY A 60 -13.98 -6.02 -5.31
C GLY A 60 -13.40 -6.27 -3.91
N PHE A 61 -14.19 -6.16 -2.84
CA PHE A 61 -13.71 -6.46 -1.49
C PHE A 61 -13.41 -7.95 -1.31
N ASP A 62 -14.21 -8.83 -1.91
CA ASP A 62 -13.96 -10.28 -1.86
C ASP A 62 -12.76 -10.65 -2.73
N VAL A 63 -12.59 -10.00 -3.89
CA VAL A 63 -11.39 -10.13 -4.72
C VAL A 63 -10.14 -9.73 -3.91
N LEU A 64 -10.15 -8.56 -3.28
CA LEU A 64 -9.04 -8.06 -2.47
C LEU A 64 -8.72 -9.00 -1.29
N ARG A 65 -9.75 -9.47 -0.58
CA ARG A 65 -9.59 -10.39 0.56
C ARG A 65 -8.93 -11.71 0.15
N GLU A 66 -9.37 -12.29 -0.97
CA GLU A 66 -8.76 -13.52 -1.51
C GLU A 66 -7.33 -13.27 -1.99
N LEU A 67 -7.09 -12.17 -2.71
CA LEU A 67 -5.77 -11.80 -3.20
C LEU A 67 -4.76 -11.65 -2.05
N ARG A 68 -5.16 -11.04 -0.94
CA ARG A 68 -4.29 -10.81 0.23
C ARG A 68 -3.93 -12.07 1.01
N LYS A 69 -4.59 -13.21 0.75
CA LYS A 69 -4.18 -14.50 1.34
C LYS A 69 -2.83 -14.99 0.82
N THR A 70 -2.51 -14.65 -0.43
CA THR A 70 -1.34 -15.21 -1.14
C THR A 70 -0.47 -14.17 -1.85
N SER A 71 -0.93 -12.94 -2.03
CA SER A 71 -0.24 -11.92 -2.81
C SER A 71 -0.16 -10.58 -2.08
N LYS A 72 1.00 -9.93 -2.18
CA LYS A 72 1.26 -8.56 -1.72
C LYS A 72 1.19 -7.53 -2.87
N ILE A 73 0.72 -7.94 -4.07
CA ILE A 73 0.60 -7.03 -5.21
C ILE A 73 -0.13 -5.75 -4.80
N PRO A 74 0.36 -4.56 -5.15
CA PRO A 74 -0.32 -3.32 -4.82
C PRO A 74 -1.70 -3.23 -5.44
N VAL A 75 -2.67 -2.74 -4.66
CA VAL A 75 -4.06 -2.58 -5.10
C VAL A 75 -4.54 -1.16 -4.85
N LEU A 76 -4.95 -0.49 -5.93
CA LEU A 76 -5.66 0.78 -5.89
C LEU A 76 -7.16 0.51 -6.06
N MET A 77 -7.96 0.73 -4.99
CA MET A 77 -9.41 0.56 -5.07
C MET A 77 -10.06 1.73 -5.80
N LEU A 78 -11.00 1.42 -6.71
CA LEU A 78 -11.89 2.39 -7.32
C LEU A 78 -13.25 2.31 -6.61
N THR A 79 -13.77 3.43 -6.11
CA THR A 79 -14.98 3.46 -5.26
C THR A 79 -15.97 4.48 -5.77
N ALA A 80 -17.25 4.33 -5.45
CA ALA A 80 -18.24 5.35 -5.74
C ALA A 80 -17.96 6.64 -4.93
N ARG A 81 -18.32 7.78 -5.50
CA ARG A 81 -18.13 9.08 -4.84
C ARG A 81 -19.02 9.19 -3.59
N GLY A 82 -18.39 9.52 -2.46
CA GLY A 82 -19.10 9.79 -1.20
C GLY A 82 -19.30 8.55 -0.33
N ASP A 83 -18.84 7.37 -0.72
CA ASP A 83 -18.89 6.20 0.13
C ASP A 83 -17.63 6.07 1.00
N ASP A 84 -17.64 6.79 2.14
CA ASP A 84 -16.56 6.73 3.11
C ASP A 84 -16.43 5.34 3.75
N MET A 85 -17.53 4.55 3.79
CA MET A 85 -17.51 3.19 4.33
C MET A 85 -16.78 2.24 3.41
N GLU A 86 -17.02 2.30 2.09
CA GLU A 86 -16.28 1.49 1.11
C GLU A 86 -14.78 1.74 1.17
N ARG A 87 -14.38 3.02 1.29
CA ARG A 87 -12.98 3.40 1.44
C ARG A 87 -12.34 2.79 2.68
N ILE A 88 -13.02 2.91 3.82
CA ILE A 88 -12.56 2.35 5.10
C ILE A 88 -12.42 0.84 4.99
N VAL A 89 -13.44 0.15 4.47
CA VAL A 89 -13.44 -1.32 4.32
C VAL A 89 -12.31 -1.79 3.39
N GLY A 90 -12.12 -1.14 2.24
CA GLY A 90 -11.05 -1.50 1.31
C GLY A 90 -9.65 -1.37 1.94
N LEU A 91 -9.40 -0.27 2.64
CA LEU A 91 -8.14 -0.06 3.35
C LEU A 91 -7.95 -1.04 4.52
N GLU A 92 -9.03 -1.39 5.25
CA GLU A 92 -8.97 -2.41 6.31
C GLU A 92 -8.61 -3.81 5.80
N ILE A 93 -9.09 -4.16 4.61
CA ILE A 93 -8.75 -5.44 3.96
C ILE A 93 -7.30 -5.43 3.47
N GLY A 94 -6.72 -4.27 3.20
CA GLY A 94 -5.32 -4.13 2.80
C GLY A 94 -5.12 -3.56 1.40
N ALA A 95 -6.02 -2.69 0.90
CA ALA A 95 -5.73 -1.85 -0.24
C ALA A 95 -4.60 -0.86 0.09
N ASP A 96 -3.82 -0.48 -0.91
CA ASP A 96 -2.70 0.47 -0.76
C ASP A 96 -3.17 1.92 -0.88
N ASP A 97 -4.17 2.19 -1.69
CA ASP A 97 -4.84 3.49 -1.78
C ASP A 97 -6.25 3.30 -2.38
N TYR A 98 -6.99 4.39 -2.49
CA TYR A 98 -8.31 4.43 -3.13
C TYR A 98 -8.46 5.68 -3.99
N LEU A 99 -9.35 5.61 -5.00
CA LEU A 99 -9.71 6.72 -5.87
C LEU A 99 -11.22 6.69 -6.15
N ALA A 100 -11.88 7.81 -5.88
CA ALA A 100 -13.34 7.91 -6.07
C ALA A 100 -13.71 8.17 -7.54
N LYS A 101 -14.66 7.43 -8.08
CA LYS A 101 -15.31 7.68 -9.38
C LYS A 101 -16.37 8.80 -9.26
N PRO A 102 -16.49 9.71 -10.25
CA PRO A 102 -15.61 9.88 -11.40
C PRO A 102 -14.28 10.55 -11.01
N PHE A 103 -13.20 10.10 -11.60
CA PHE A 103 -11.85 10.62 -11.33
C PHE A 103 -11.22 11.28 -12.56
N ASN A 104 -10.21 12.10 -12.31
CA ASN A 104 -9.36 12.63 -13.37
C ASN A 104 -8.29 11.56 -13.72
N PRO A 105 -8.09 11.20 -15.00
CA PRO A 105 -7.05 10.25 -15.40
C PRO A 105 -5.64 10.62 -14.92
N ARG A 106 -5.33 11.91 -14.80
CA ARG A 106 -4.05 12.39 -14.23
C ARG A 106 -3.91 12.02 -12.75
N GLU A 107 -5.00 12.05 -11.99
CA GLU A 107 -4.99 11.63 -10.58
C GLU A 107 -4.76 10.13 -10.46
N LEU A 108 -5.43 9.34 -11.30
CA LEU A 108 -5.20 7.89 -11.37
C LEU A 108 -3.72 7.57 -11.62
N VAL A 109 -3.12 8.18 -12.64
CA VAL A 109 -1.69 7.98 -12.96
C VAL A 109 -0.78 8.43 -11.83
N ALA A 110 -1.07 9.57 -11.20
CA ALA A 110 -0.27 10.06 -10.07
C ALA A 110 -0.27 9.05 -8.91
N ARG A 111 -1.44 8.47 -8.57
CA ARG A 111 -1.57 7.44 -7.53
C ARG A 111 -0.87 6.14 -7.91
N ILE A 112 -1.04 5.66 -9.15
CA ILE A 112 -0.33 4.49 -9.66
C ILE A 112 1.18 4.68 -9.52
N ARG A 113 1.71 5.83 -9.99
CA ARG A 113 3.15 6.13 -9.87
C ARG A 113 3.62 6.21 -8.42
N ALA A 114 2.85 6.82 -7.54
CA ALA A 114 3.17 6.89 -6.12
C ALA A 114 3.24 5.51 -5.47
N ILE A 115 2.30 4.61 -5.79
CA ILE A 115 2.30 3.24 -5.31
C ILE A 115 3.49 2.45 -5.86
N LEU A 116 3.72 2.50 -7.18
CA LEU A 116 4.80 1.77 -7.83
C LEU A 116 6.18 2.23 -7.38
N ARG A 117 6.39 3.54 -7.17
CA ARG A 117 7.66 4.06 -6.67
C ARG A 117 8.03 3.47 -5.31
N ARG A 118 7.03 3.27 -4.41
CA ARG A 118 7.25 2.61 -3.13
C ARG A 118 7.74 1.17 -3.31
N VAL A 119 7.32 0.49 -4.38
CA VAL A 119 7.74 -0.89 -4.68
C VAL A 119 9.07 -0.92 -5.43
N GLN A 120 9.33 -0.01 -6.37
CA GLN A 120 10.49 -0.04 -7.29
C GLN A 120 11.81 0.43 -6.67
N ILE A 121 11.80 1.06 -5.51
CA ILE A 121 13.05 1.35 -4.76
C ILE A 121 13.87 0.05 -4.52
N GLU A 122 13.26 -1.13 -4.72
CA GLU A 122 13.91 -2.45 -4.61
C GLU A 122 14.83 -2.78 -5.80
N GLU A 123 14.42 -2.49 -7.06
CA GLU A 123 15.12 -2.98 -8.25
C GLU A 123 16.40 -2.18 -8.57
N GLU A 124 16.42 -0.88 -8.29
CA GLU A 124 17.60 -0.04 -8.55
C GLU A 124 18.77 -0.33 -7.59
N HIS A 125 18.52 -0.94 -6.44
CA HIS A 125 19.56 -1.33 -5.49
C HIS A 125 20.19 -2.71 -5.80
N GLU A 126 19.52 -3.61 -6.53
CA GLU A 126 20.10 -4.89 -6.92
C GLU A 126 21.00 -4.78 -8.17
N PHE A 127 20.79 -3.76 -9.02
CA PHE A 127 21.53 -3.61 -10.31
C PHE A 127 22.70 -2.63 -10.30
N SER A 128 22.94 -1.91 -9.22
CA SER A 128 24.11 -1.03 -9.10
C SER A 128 25.35 -1.82 -8.74
N THR A 129 25.96 -2.38 -9.77
CA THR A 129 27.19 -3.16 -9.79
C THR A 129 28.36 -2.62 -8.95
N GLY A 130 28.85 -3.45 -8.04
CA GLY A 130 30.28 -3.84 -7.98
C GLY A 130 31.34 -2.82 -7.66
N GLU A 131 31.16 -1.77 -6.84
CA GLU A 131 32.35 -1.13 -6.23
C GLU A 131 32.08 -0.08 -5.13
N LYS A 132 30.98 -0.10 -4.43
CA LYS A 132 30.80 0.67 -3.16
C LYS A 132 29.64 0.15 -2.32
N ILE A 133 29.47 -1.18 -2.21
CA ILE A 133 28.37 -1.84 -1.50
C ILE A 133 28.65 -2.03 0.01
N SER A 134 29.82 -1.57 0.53
CA SER A 134 30.27 -1.96 1.86
C SER A 134 29.65 -1.21 3.04
N GLU A 135 28.99 -0.07 2.84
CA GLU A 135 28.49 0.72 3.99
C GLU A 135 27.00 1.12 3.95
N ARG A 136 26.30 0.96 2.80
CA ARG A 136 24.85 1.24 2.72
C ARG A 136 23.95 -0.01 2.58
N ALA A 137 24.55 -1.17 2.37
CA ALA A 137 23.85 -2.41 1.96
C ALA A 137 23.19 -3.18 3.12
N SER A 138 23.14 -2.67 4.33
CA SER A 138 22.46 -3.38 5.43
C SER A 138 21.97 -2.45 6.53
N GLU A 139 21.15 -1.46 6.21
CA GLU A 139 20.38 -0.80 7.27
C GLU A 139 19.31 -1.77 7.80
N LYS A 140 19.77 -2.77 8.56
CA LYS A 140 18.87 -3.54 9.41
C LYS A 140 18.63 -2.72 10.66
N ILE A 141 17.39 -2.34 10.86
CA ILE A 141 16.96 -1.66 12.08
C ILE A 141 16.39 -2.73 13.00
N SER A 142 17.01 -2.90 14.15
CA SER A 142 16.48 -3.76 15.21
C SER A 142 15.94 -2.86 16.33
N VAL A 143 14.67 -3.02 16.63
CA VAL A 143 13.99 -2.28 17.70
C VAL A 143 13.07 -3.26 18.44
N ASP A 144 13.26 -3.41 19.73
CA ASP A 144 12.57 -4.40 20.56
C ASP A 144 12.74 -5.83 19.95
N ASP A 145 11.62 -6.51 19.65
CA ASP A 145 11.52 -7.82 18.99
C ASP A 145 11.33 -7.73 17.47
N LEU A 146 11.52 -6.53 16.88
CA LEU A 146 11.37 -6.29 15.45
C LEU A 146 12.73 -6.23 14.75
N GLU A 147 12.82 -6.91 13.63
CA GLU A 147 13.90 -6.79 12.66
C GLU A 147 13.33 -6.23 11.36
N ILE A 148 13.81 -5.06 10.95
CA ILE A 148 13.34 -4.35 9.75
C ILE A 148 14.52 -4.26 8.80
N SER A 149 14.38 -4.77 7.60
CA SER A 149 15.33 -4.62 6.51
C SER A 149 14.77 -3.63 5.49
N ALA A 150 15.38 -2.46 5.42
CA ALA A 150 14.99 -1.45 4.44
C ALA A 150 15.27 -1.93 3.01
N SER A 151 16.40 -2.60 2.78
CA SER A 151 16.77 -3.13 1.47
C SER A 151 15.88 -4.29 1.00
N ALA A 152 15.50 -5.19 1.89
CA ALA A 152 14.60 -6.31 1.56
C ALA A 152 13.12 -5.98 1.76
N ARG A 153 12.77 -4.75 2.15
CA ARG A 153 11.40 -4.29 2.48
C ARG A 153 10.62 -5.32 3.32
N SER A 154 11.29 -5.92 4.24
CA SER A 154 10.75 -6.95 5.11
C SER A 154 10.83 -6.54 6.57
N ALA A 155 9.80 -6.88 7.31
CA ALA A 155 9.77 -6.71 8.75
C ALA A 155 9.40 -8.04 9.41
N ARG A 156 10.19 -8.44 10.39
CA ARG A 156 9.97 -9.67 11.15
C ARG A 156 9.81 -9.36 12.62
N ARG A 157 9.01 -10.17 13.28
CA ARG A 157 8.87 -10.17 14.72
C ARG A 157 9.17 -11.56 15.23
N ASP A 158 10.12 -11.69 16.15
CA ASP A 158 10.60 -12.98 16.66
C ASP A 158 10.93 -13.98 15.52
N GLY A 159 11.49 -13.48 14.41
CA GLY A 159 11.82 -14.25 13.21
C GLY A 159 10.66 -14.52 12.24
N ALA A 160 9.41 -14.26 12.64
CA ALA A 160 8.23 -14.44 11.78
C ALA A 160 7.96 -13.18 10.91
N ASP A 161 7.70 -13.38 9.62
CA ASP A 161 7.35 -12.27 8.70
C ASP A 161 6.00 -11.66 9.08
N LEU A 162 5.96 -10.33 9.14
CA LEU A 162 4.74 -9.57 9.49
C LEU A 162 3.76 -9.41 8.34
N ASN A 163 4.13 -9.82 7.12
CA ASN A 163 3.30 -9.72 5.92
C ASN A 163 2.68 -8.32 5.71
N LEU A 164 3.53 -7.28 5.78
CA LEU A 164 3.11 -5.91 5.60
C LEU A 164 2.82 -5.62 4.12
N THR A 165 1.81 -4.77 3.84
CA THR A 165 1.67 -4.14 2.52
C THR A 165 2.76 -3.08 2.34
N SER A 166 2.94 -2.59 1.10
CA SER A 166 3.95 -1.56 0.81
C SER A 166 3.77 -0.32 1.68
N VAL A 167 2.54 0.14 1.87
CA VAL A 167 2.24 1.33 2.70
C VAL A 167 2.49 1.07 4.18
N GLU A 168 2.10 -0.10 4.68
CA GLU A 168 2.34 -0.47 6.08
C GLU A 168 3.82 -0.58 6.40
N PHE A 169 4.61 -1.10 5.44
CA PHE A 169 6.06 -1.16 5.59
C PHE A 169 6.70 0.23 5.66
N GLU A 170 6.34 1.14 4.73
CA GLU A 170 6.85 2.52 4.74
C GLU A 170 6.45 3.27 6.00
N LEU A 171 5.22 3.09 6.48
CA LEU A 171 4.77 3.66 7.75
C LEU A 171 5.60 3.16 8.93
N LEU A 172 5.83 1.84 9.00
CA LEU A 172 6.66 1.26 10.04
C LEU A 172 8.08 1.83 9.99
N LEU A 173 8.68 1.86 8.81
CA LEU A 173 10.04 2.36 8.61
C LEU A 173 10.18 3.83 9.01
N ALA A 174 9.24 4.68 8.58
CA ALA A 174 9.22 6.10 8.94
C ALA A 174 9.07 6.30 10.46
N LEU A 175 8.16 5.57 11.09
CA LEU A 175 7.90 5.66 12.52
C LEU A 175 9.07 5.15 13.37
N VAL A 176 9.73 4.07 12.96
CA VAL A 176 10.86 3.50 13.70
C VAL A 176 12.14 4.34 13.53
N LYS A 177 12.39 4.92 12.36
CA LYS A 177 13.50 5.86 12.16
C LYS A 177 13.43 7.08 13.09
N GLU A 178 12.24 7.53 13.44
CA GLU A 178 11.97 8.64 14.36
C GLU A 178 11.39 8.15 15.70
N ALA A 179 11.76 6.94 16.13
CA ALA A 179 11.25 6.35 17.37
C ALA A 179 11.45 7.30 18.56
N GLY A 180 10.43 7.41 19.40
CA GLY A 180 10.39 8.35 20.53
C GLY A 180 9.99 9.78 20.17
N LYS A 181 9.80 10.10 18.87
CA LYS A 181 9.34 11.42 18.41
C LYS A 181 7.95 11.34 17.80
N ILE A 182 7.20 12.43 17.91
CA ILE A 182 5.88 12.57 17.30
C ILE A 182 6.07 12.99 15.83
N ILE A 183 5.50 12.21 14.91
CA ILE A 183 5.44 12.58 13.48
C ILE A 183 4.01 13.03 13.19
N LYS A 184 3.86 14.20 12.56
CA LYS A 184 2.56 14.73 12.20
C LYS A 184 1.87 13.88 11.12
N LYS A 185 0.54 13.89 11.12
CA LYS A 185 -0.23 13.16 10.11
C LYS A 185 0.07 13.66 8.69
N GLU A 186 0.18 14.96 8.54
CA GLU A 186 0.48 15.62 7.27
C GLU A 186 1.86 15.17 6.74
N ASP A 187 2.87 15.14 7.61
CA ASP A 187 4.24 14.74 7.25
C ASP A 187 4.28 13.25 6.84
N LEU A 188 3.58 12.38 7.59
CA LEU A 188 3.47 10.97 7.24
C LEU A 188 2.72 10.76 5.92
N SER A 189 1.67 11.54 5.67
CA SER A 189 0.94 11.45 4.41
C SER A 189 1.81 11.86 3.22
N LEU A 190 2.51 12.96 3.33
CA LEU A 190 3.43 13.43 2.28
C LEU A 190 4.57 12.44 2.05
N THR A 191 5.15 11.89 3.12
CA THR A 191 6.30 10.99 3.01
C THR A 191 5.90 9.59 2.54
N VAL A 192 4.76 9.06 3.04
CA VAL A 192 4.36 7.67 2.80
C VAL A 192 3.30 7.55 1.71
N LEU A 193 2.26 8.40 1.71
CA LEU A 193 1.21 8.35 0.69
C LEU A 193 1.49 9.25 -0.50
N GLU A 194 2.49 10.14 -0.37
CA GLU A 194 2.93 11.11 -1.38
C GLU A 194 1.80 12.03 -1.88
N ARG A 195 0.90 12.36 -0.96
CA ARG A 195 -0.22 13.28 -1.20
C ARG A 195 -0.64 13.99 0.07
N ASP A 196 -1.30 15.13 -0.10
CA ASP A 196 -1.94 15.82 1.00
C ASP A 196 -3.15 15.02 1.52
N LEU A 197 -3.40 15.15 2.83
CA LEU A 197 -4.64 14.64 3.43
C LEU A 197 -5.79 15.60 3.09
N SER A 198 -6.81 15.10 2.41
CA SER A 198 -8.06 15.84 2.28
C SER A 198 -8.84 15.86 3.61
N PRO A 199 -9.71 16.84 3.83
CA PRO A 199 -10.61 16.82 4.98
C PRO A 199 -11.39 15.49 5.03
N TYR A 200 -11.41 14.85 6.20
CA TYR A 200 -12.03 13.54 6.45
C TYR A 200 -11.31 12.33 5.81
N ASP A 201 -10.14 12.50 5.22
CA ASP A 201 -9.33 11.37 4.75
C ASP A 201 -8.82 10.54 5.94
N ARG A 202 -9.27 9.30 6.03
CA ARG A 202 -8.89 8.36 7.08
C ARG A 202 -7.89 7.29 6.63
N SER A 203 -7.36 7.39 5.41
CA SER A 203 -6.47 6.36 4.86
C SER A 203 -5.27 6.08 5.76
N LEU A 204 -4.61 7.13 6.23
CA LEU A 204 -3.48 7.00 7.14
C LEU A 204 -3.88 6.32 8.47
N ASP A 205 -5.03 6.70 9.05
CA ASP A 205 -5.54 6.10 10.28
C ASP A 205 -5.81 4.60 10.10
N MET A 206 -6.33 4.19 8.93
CA MET A 206 -6.61 2.79 8.61
C MET A 206 -5.34 1.98 8.42
N HIS A 207 -4.36 2.49 7.68
CA HIS A 207 -3.07 1.82 7.54
C HIS A 207 -2.36 1.67 8.91
N ILE A 208 -2.40 2.69 9.76
CA ILE A 208 -1.87 2.61 11.13
C ILE A 208 -2.62 1.56 11.96
N SER A 209 -3.95 1.49 11.83
CA SER A 209 -4.76 0.46 12.52
C SER A 209 -4.34 -0.95 12.10
N ASN A 210 -4.19 -1.19 10.80
CA ASN A 210 -3.74 -2.47 10.27
C ASN A 210 -2.31 -2.82 10.70
N LEU A 211 -1.42 -1.84 10.64
CA LEU A 211 -0.05 -2.00 11.10
C LEU A 211 0.00 -2.39 12.59
N ARG A 212 -0.79 -1.74 13.45
CA ARG A 212 -0.90 -2.11 14.87
C ARG A 212 -1.37 -3.56 15.07
N LYS A 213 -2.39 -4.00 14.32
CA LYS A 213 -2.88 -5.38 14.37
C LYS A 213 -1.77 -6.39 14.04
N LYS A 214 -0.97 -6.10 13.00
CA LYS A 214 0.14 -6.97 12.56
C LYS A 214 1.34 -6.93 13.51
N LEU A 215 1.70 -5.77 14.03
CA LEU A 215 2.78 -5.62 15.00
C LEU A 215 2.45 -6.30 16.34
N GLY A 216 1.19 -6.29 16.75
CA GLY A 216 0.78 -6.78 18.07
C GLY A 216 1.37 -5.97 19.23
N LYS A 217 1.10 -6.41 20.44
CA LYS A 217 1.64 -5.82 21.67
C LYS A 217 3.05 -6.32 21.95
N ARG A 218 3.83 -5.58 22.76
CA ARG A 218 5.10 -6.06 23.31
C ARG A 218 4.86 -7.15 24.34
N ALA A 219 5.83 -8.02 24.52
CA ALA A 219 5.75 -9.05 25.54
C ALA A 219 5.75 -8.43 26.93
N GLY A 220 4.71 -8.73 27.73
CA GLY A 220 4.58 -8.23 29.09
C GLY A 220 4.00 -6.81 29.23
N GLU A 221 3.63 -6.17 28.13
CA GLU A 221 3.05 -4.82 28.15
C GLU A 221 1.64 -4.81 27.56
N ASP A 222 0.77 -3.99 28.14
CA ASP A 222 -0.56 -3.70 27.58
C ASP A 222 -0.53 -2.56 26.55
N ASP A 223 0.58 -1.84 26.45
CA ASP A 223 0.74 -0.65 25.63
C ASP A 223 0.94 -0.96 24.15
N GLU A 224 0.31 -0.16 23.29
CA GLU A 224 0.52 -0.20 21.86
C GLU A 224 1.90 0.36 21.49
N ARG A 225 2.59 -0.27 20.53
CA ARG A 225 3.89 0.18 19.99
C ARG A 225 3.79 1.53 19.29
N ILE A 226 2.67 1.77 18.62
CA ILE A 226 2.38 3.03 17.94
C ILE A 226 1.23 3.70 18.71
N LYS A 227 1.50 4.84 19.34
CA LYS A 227 0.47 5.64 20.03
C LYS A 227 -0.02 6.78 19.15
N THR A 228 -1.32 7.06 19.23
CA THR A 228 -1.92 8.23 18.57
C THR A 228 -1.85 9.44 19.49
N ILE A 229 -1.26 10.51 19.02
CA ILE A 229 -1.32 11.81 19.66
C ILE A 229 -2.45 12.61 19.03
N ARG A 230 -3.57 12.74 19.75
CA ARG A 230 -4.79 13.34 19.22
C ARG A 230 -4.52 14.69 18.58
N SER A 231 -5.10 14.91 17.41
CA SER A 231 -4.98 16.13 16.60
C SER A 231 -3.55 16.50 16.17
N VAL A 232 -2.55 15.62 16.35
CA VAL A 232 -1.16 15.87 15.99
C VAL A 232 -0.65 14.80 15.04
N GLY A 233 -0.56 13.54 15.49
CA GLY A 233 0.06 12.50 14.69
C GLY A 233 0.26 11.20 15.44
N TYR A 234 1.37 10.53 15.13
CA TYR A 234 1.71 9.23 15.69
C TYR A 234 3.13 9.22 16.25
N ILE A 235 3.37 8.34 17.20
CA ILE A 235 4.68 8.10 17.79
C ILE A 235 4.90 6.59 17.91
N TYR A 236 6.06 6.10 17.48
CA TYR A 236 6.53 4.77 17.86
C TYR A 236 7.18 4.87 19.24
N THR A 237 6.64 4.17 20.22
CA THR A 237 7.19 4.20 21.59
C THR A 237 8.40 3.30 21.69
N VAL A 238 9.45 3.75 22.35
CA VAL A 238 10.62 2.96 22.76
C VAL A 238 10.53 2.67 24.24
N LEU A 239 11.12 1.55 24.70
CA LEU A 239 11.24 1.20 26.11
C LEU A 239 12.28 2.06 26.80
#